data_44d416d69d9270704537be02b8253f87
#
_entry.id   44d416d69d9270704537be02b8253f87
#
_cell.length_a   1.000
_cell.length_b   1.000
_cell.length_c   1.000
_cell.angle_alpha   90.00
_cell.angle_beta   90.00
_cell.angle_gamma   90.00
#
_symmetry.space_group_name_H-M   'P 1'
#
loop_
_entity.id
_entity.type
_entity.pdbx_description
1 polymer ?
#
loop_
_entity_poly.entity_id
_entity_poly.type
_entity_poly.pdbx_seq_one_letter_code
_entity_poly.pdbx_strand_id
1 'polypeptide(L)'
;MLIDDITIRISGGHGGRGAVAFNKNMKSLGPTGARGGNGGNVFFLGVSDLNALNRFRNEKEFSAQNGENGKGQNNDGKTGTDVVLNVPVGTIVHNLTNGSETEIVKIGDKVMIAKGGHGGKGNYHFRSAVNTSPTQFKEGTPGEEFELRLELKMIADVGFIGLPNAGKSSLLNELTKAKSKVANYPFTTLEPNLGAYYELILADIPGLIEGAAAGKGLGIKFLRHVERTKTLFHFVSAESESPVKDYRVIRKELKKYSPALIKKFEYVFLTKSDLAGPNDLKKKIAMLKKTLVKVIPISVYDWDSLEKVKEILNKIQAKK
;
A
#
# COMPACT_ATOMS: atom_id res chain seq x y z
N MET A 1 -4.34 1.15 15.40
CA MET A 1 -5.25 0.46 14.46
C MET A 1 -4.80 0.82 13.06
N LEU A 2 -4.46 -0.14 12.22
CA LEU A 2 -4.07 0.08 10.83
C LEU A 2 -5.33 0.37 10.01
N ILE A 3 -5.26 1.38 9.15
CA ILE A 3 -6.32 1.67 8.17
C ILE A 3 -5.87 1.08 6.84
N ASP A 4 -6.70 0.23 6.27
CA ASP A 4 -6.48 -0.45 4.99
C ASP A 4 -7.44 -0.01 3.88
N ASP A 5 -8.50 0.70 4.24
CA ASP A 5 -9.52 1.20 3.34
C ASP A 5 -10.08 2.53 3.88
N ILE A 6 -9.93 3.59 3.12
CA ILE A 6 -10.41 4.90 3.51
C ILE A 6 -10.74 5.76 2.29
N THR A 7 -11.81 6.52 2.40
CA THR A 7 -12.19 7.51 1.38
C THR A 7 -11.78 8.90 1.82
N ILE A 8 -11.14 9.63 0.91
CA ILE A 8 -10.71 11.02 1.09
C ILE A 8 -11.14 11.87 -0.11
N ARG A 9 -11.22 13.17 0.08
CA ARG A 9 -11.44 14.14 -0.98
C ARG A 9 -10.18 14.98 -1.18
N ILE A 10 -9.76 15.16 -2.42
CA ILE A 10 -8.60 15.97 -2.77
C ILE A 10 -8.98 17.00 -3.80
N SER A 11 -8.35 18.17 -3.74
CA SER A 11 -8.50 19.23 -4.74
C SER A 11 -7.16 19.90 -5.05
N GLY A 12 -6.86 20.06 -6.34
CA GLY A 12 -5.82 20.98 -6.80
C GLY A 12 -6.19 22.42 -6.49
N GLY A 13 -5.19 23.26 -6.28
CA GLY A 13 -5.43 24.69 -6.05
C GLY A 13 -6.07 25.36 -7.28
N HIS A 14 -6.91 26.36 -7.06
CA HIS A 14 -7.42 27.20 -8.16
C HIS A 14 -6.33 28.10 -8.70
N GLY A 15 -6.34 28.38 -10.00
CA GLY A 15 -5.51 29.43 -10.59
C GLY A 15 -5.94 30.83 -10.13
N GLY A 16 -4.98 31.70 -9.92
CA GLY A 16 -5.24 33.08 -9.60
C GLY A 16 -5.81 33.84 -10.79
N ARG A 17 -6.59 34.93 -10.54
CA ARG A 17 -7.15 35.81 -11.56
C ARG A 17 -6.05 36.67 -12.19
N GLY A 18 -6.15 36.96 -13.49
CA GLY A 18 -5.36 37.97 -14.16
C GLY A 18 -5.72 39.39 -13.69
N ALA A 19 -4.75 40.27 -13.63
CA ALA A 19 -4.96 41.64 -13.22
C ALA A 19 -5.38 42.58 -14.39
N VAL A 20 -6.12 43.62 -14.06
CA VAL A 20 -6.29 44.80 -14.93
C VAL A 20 -5.56 45.94 -14.26
N ALA A 21 -4.50 46.42 -14.88
CA ALA A 21 -3.74 47.53 -14.39
C ALA A 21 -3.15 48.34 -15.55
N PHE A 22 -2.91 49.62 -15.32
CA PHE A 22 -2.31 50.52 -16.28
C PHE A 22 -1.13 51.24 -15.63
N ASN A 23 -0.14 51.54 -16.42
CA ASN A 23 0.98 52.33 -15.95
C ASN A 23 0.52 53.79 -15.69
N LYS A 24 0.89 54.31 -14.53
CA LYS A 24 0.57 55.68 -14.14
C LYS A 24 1.61 56.67 -14.62
N ASN A 25 2.71 56.20 -15.21
CA ASN A 25 3.77 57.06 -15.70
C ASN A 25 3.39 57.64 -17.06
N MET A 26 3.28 58.98 -17.17
CA MET A 26 2.86 59.68 -18.38
C MET A 26 3.71 59.39 -19.61
N LYS A 27 4.97 58.97 -19.44
CA LYS A 27 5.88 58.60 -20.55
C LYS A 27 5.70 57.16 -21.07
N SER A 28 4.90 56.35 -20.40
CA SER A 28 4.73 54.92 -20.75
C SER A 28 3.33 54.44 -20.37
N LEU A 29 2.31 55.08 -20.98
CA LEU A 29 0.93 54.66 -20.81
C LEU A 29 0.71 53.33 -21.48
N GLY A 30 0.10 52.36 -20.76
CA GLY A 30 -0.24 51.06 -21.31
C GLY A 30 -0.68 50.05 -20.25
N PRO A 31 -1.24 48.91 -20.69
CA PRO A 31 -1.68 47.87 -19.78
C PRO A 31 -0.47 47.20 -19.11
N THR A 32 -0.55 47.01 -17.81
CA THR A 32 0.50 46.39 -16.98
C THR A 32 -0.02 45.28 -16.07
N GLY A 33 -1.29 44.87 -16.29
CA GLY A 33 -1.88 43.79 -15.50
C GLY A 33 -1.28 42.43 -15.86
N ALA A 34 -0.72 41.80 -14.88
CA ALA A 34 0.00 40.52 -14.99
C ALA A 34 -0.92 39.32 -14.89
N ARG A 35 -0.36 38.15 -15.14
CA ARG A 35 -1.07 36.84 -15.00
C ARG A 35 -1.26 36.48 -13.53
N GLY A 36 -2.34 35.74 -13.24
CA GLY A 36 -2.45 35.00 -11.98
C GLY A 36 -1.49 33.84 -11.95
N GLY A 37 -1.10 33.42 -10.75
CA GLY A 37 -0.32 32.20 -10.52
C GLY A 37 -1.14 30.95 -10.80
N ASN A 38 -0.49 29.85 -11.13
CA ASN A 38 -1.15 28.55 -11.19
C ASN A 38 -1.48 28.06 -9.77
N GLY A 39 -2.51 27.23 -9.62
CA GLY A 39 -2.75 26.50 -8.40
C GLY A 39 -1.72 25.39 -8.19
N GLY A 40 -1.50 24.98 -6.94
CA GLY A 40 -0.65 23.86 -6.59
C GLY A 40 -1.29 22.51 -6.96
N ASN A 41 -0.49 21.48 -7.14
CA ASN A 41 -0.93 20.13 -7.44
C ASN A 41 -0.98 19.28 -6.18
N VAL A 42 -1.70 18.15 -6.24
CA VAL A 42 -1.70 17.12 -5.17
C VAL A 42 -0.96 15.90 -5.67
N PHE A 43 -0.02 15.41 -4.85
CA PHE A 43 0.78 14.23 -5.12
C PHE A 43 0.62 13.20 -4.01
N PHE A 44 0.67 11.93 -4.37
CA PHE A 44 0.98 10.87 -3.43
C PHE A 44 2.46 10.50 -3.51
N LEU A 45 3.05 10.26 -2.32
CA LEU A 45 4.42 9.78 -2.17
C LEU A 45 4.40 8.41 -1.51
N GLY A 46 4.95 7.40 -2.19
CA GLY A 46 5.09 6.06 -1.68
C GLY A 46 6.09 5.99 -0.52
N VAL A 47 5.65 5.51 0.63
CA VAL A 47 6.50 5.34 1.82
C VAL A 47 6.46 3.90 2.34
N SER A 48 7.46 3.50 3.11
CA SER A 48 7.51 2.18 3.76
C SER A 48 6.64 2.07 5.01
N ASP A 49 6.15 3.19 5.54
CA ASP A 49 5.31 3.22 6.75
C ASP A 49 3.88 2.79 6.43
N LEU A 50 3.51 1.58 6.86
CA LEU A 50 2.16 1.04 6.71
C LEU A 50 1.10 1.85 7.47
N ASN A 51 1.50 2.62 8.48
CA ASN A 51 0.58 3.46 9.26
C ASN A 51 0.33 4.84 8.62
N ALA A 52 0.92 5.14 7.47
CA ALA A 52 0.77 6.46 6.84
C ALA A 52 -0.69 6.80 6.53
N LEU A 53 -1.57 5.79 6.27
CA LEU A 53 -3.00 6.01 6.08
C LEU A 53 -3.74 6.46 7.35
N ASN A 54 -3.16 6.27 8.55
CA ASN A 54 -3.82 6.70 9.79
C ASN A 54 -4.02 8.22 9.86
N ARG A 55 -3.21 9.00 9.16
CA ARG A 55 -3.38 10.45 9.04
C ARG A 55 -4.76 10.80 8.48
N PHE A 56 -5.23 10.04 7.50
CA PHE A 56 -6.49 10.29 6.80
C PHE A 56 -7.73 9.96 7.65
N ARG A 57 -7.55 9.34 8.82
CA ARG A 57 -8.68 9.03 9.72
C ARG A 57 -9.38 10.28 10.24
N ASN A 58 -8.61 11.28 10.60
CA ASN A 58 -9.13 12.50 11.23
C ASN A 58 -9.31 13.63 10.22
N GLU A 59 -8.54 13.62 9.14
CA GLU A 59 -8.57 14.62 8.09
C GLU A 59 -8.86 13.92 6.76
N LYS A 60 -9.97 14.25 6.12
CA LYS A 60 -10.43 13.58 4.90
C LYS A 60 -10.43 14.47 3.67
N GLU A 61 -10.18 15.77 3.85
CA GLU A 61 -10.16 16.76 2.77
C GLU A 61 -8.78 17.40 2.69
N PHE A 62 -8.17 17.35 1.52
CA PHE A 62 -6.85 17.91 1.27
C PHE A 62 -6.90 18.77 0.01
N SER A 63 -6.50 20.04 0.15
CA SER A 63 -6.44 20.96 -0.97
C SER A 63 -5.05 21.56 -1.11
N ALA A 64 -4.58 21.65 -2.35
CA ALA A 64 -3.37 22.42 -2.63
C ALA A 64 -3.67 23.93 -2.61
N GLN A 65 -2.63 24.70 -2.41
CA GLN A 65 -2.76 26.16 -2.33
C GLN A 65 -3.19 26.77 -3.66
N ASN A 66 -4.11 27.73 -3.61
CA ASN A 66 -4.50 28.49 -4.77
C ASN A 66 -3.34 29.39 -5.25
N GLY A 67 -3.28 29.64 -6.56
CA GLY A 67 -2.42 30.64 -7.13
C GLY A 67 -2.84 32.05 -6.71
N GLU A 68 -1.87 32.93 -6.48
CA GLU A 68 -2.14 34.35 -6.20
C GLU A 68 -2.70 35.05 -7.44
N ASN A 69 -3.52 36.05 -7.21
CA ASN A 69 -3.97 36.91 -8.29
C ASN A 69 -2.78 37.72 -8.86
N GLY A 70 -2.82 37.98 -10.15
CA GLY A 70 -1.91 38.91 -10.81
C GLY A 70 -1.99 40.30 -10.22
N LYS A 71 -0.90 41.04 -10.34
CA LYS A 71 -0.78 42.41 -9.84
C LYS A 71 -0.47 43.38 -11.00
N GLY A 72 -0.45 44.65 -10.72
CA GLY A 72 0.03 45.68 -11.67
C GLY A 72 1.55 45.61 -11.85
N GLN A 73 2.06 46.41 -12.80
CA GLN A 73 3.49 46.49 -13.11
C GLN A 73 4.13 45.18 -13.56
N ASN A 74 3.36 44.35 -14.28
CA ASN A 74 3.76 43.05 -14.79
C ASN A 74 4.23 42.05 -13.70
N ASN A 75 3.73 42.19 -12.47
CA ASN A 75 4.02 41.28 -11.39
C ASN A 75 3.03 40.12 -11.42
N ASP A 76 3.48 38.97 -11.93
CA ASP A 76 2.69 37.73 -11.94
C ASP A 76 2.37 37.24 -10.51
N GLY A 77 1.20 36.68 -10.35
CA GLY A 77 0.84 35.98 -9.11
C GLY A 77 1.73 34.79 -8.87
N LYS A 78 2.08 34.54 -7.62
CA LYS A 78 2.85 33.36 -7.25
C LYS A 78 2.03 32.09 -7.48
N THR A 79 2.70 31.06 -7.96
CA THR A 79 2.11 29.69 -8.04
C THR A 79 1.86 29.15 -6.64
N GLY A 80 0.71 28.53 -6.43
CA GLY A 80 0.37 27.85 -5.19
C GLY A 80 1.31 26.67 -4.89
N THR A 81 1.54 26.40 -3.62
CA THR A 81 2.37 25.27 -3.19
C THR A 81 1.65 23.95 -3.41
N ASP A 82 2.42 22.95 -3.85
CA ASP A 82 1.93 21.59 -3.99
C ASP A 82 1.70 20.93 -2.61
N VAL A 83 0.74 20.01 -2.55
CA VAL A 83 0.53 19.13 -1.40
C VAL A 83 1.08 17.75 -1.71
N VAL A 84 1.88 17.20 -0.80
CA VAL A 84 2.39 15.85 -0.87
C VAL A 84 1.83 15.03 0.29
N LEU A 85 1.11 13.96 -0.03
CA LEU A 85 0.48 13.05 0.92
C LEU A 85 1.21 11.72 0.89
N ASN A 86 1.73 11.30 2.04
CA ASN A 86 2.40 10.02 2.17
C ASN A 86 1.38 8.88 2.21
N VAL A 87 1.59 7.87 1.38
CA VAL A 87 0.79 6.65 1.35
C VAL A 87 1.71 5.42 1.34
N PRO A 88 1.33 4.32 1.98
CA PRO A 88 2.13 3.10 1.94
C PRO A 88 2.28 2.57 0.51
N VAL A 89 3.45 2.00 0.23
CA VAL A 89 3.63 1.19 -0.99
C VAL A 89 2.64 0.03 -0.99
N GLY A 90 2.06 -0.27 -2.16
CA GLY A 90 0.98 -1.25 -2.29
C GLY A 90 -0.42 -0.67 -2.07
N THR A 91 -0.55 0.66 -1.90
CA THR A 91 -1.86 1.32 -1.90
C THR A 91 -2.40 1.42 -3.33
N ILE A 92 -3.64 0.97 -3.54
CA ILE A 92 -4.41 1.27 -4.74
C ILE A 92 -5.26 2.51 -4.46
N VAL A 93 -5.15 3.45 -5.35
CA VAL A 93 -5.95 4.66 -5.39
C VAL A 93 -7.06 4.46 -6.41
N HIS A 94 -8.28 4.25 -5.92
CA HIS A 94 -9.47 4.20 -6.77
C HIS A 94 -10.06 5.61 -6.86
N ASN A 95 -10.04 6.19 -8.03
CA ASN A 95 -10.70 7.48 -8.28
C ASN A 95 -12.18 7.24 -8.51
N LEU A 96 -13.02 7.55 -7.52
CA LEU A 96 -14.46 7.33 -7.56
C LEU A 96 -15.18 8.29 -8.51
N THR A 97 -14.53 9.41 -8.88
CA THR A 97 -15.08 10.43 -9.75
C THR A 97 -14.97 10.04 -11.23
N ASN A 98 -13.84 9.46 -11.65
CA ASN A 98 -13.57 9.13 -13.05
C ASN A 98 -13.37 7.62 -13.31
N GLY A 99 -13.38 6.79 -12.28
CA GLY A 99 -13.22 5.33 -12.36
C GLY A 99 -11.80 4.84 -12.63
N SER A 100 -10.79 5.73 -12.61
CA SER A 100 -9.40 5.31 -12.83
C SER A 100 -8.80 4.67 -11.57
N GLU A 101 -7.85 3.77 -11.77
CA GLU A 101 -7.08 3.14 -10.69
C GLU A 101 -5.59 3.38 -10.89
N THR A 102 -4.91 3.71 -9.80
CA THR A 102 -3.46 3.92 -9.78
C THR A 102 -2.87 3.18 -8.59
N GLU A 103 -1.83 2.37 -8.81
CA GLU A 103 -1.12 1.67 -7.74
C GLU A 103 0.21 2.34 -7.43
N ILE A 104 0.49 2.57 -6.15
CA ILE A 104 1.77 3.10 -5.67
C ILE A 104 2.71 1.91 -5.42
N VAL A 105 3.66 1.69 -6.32
CA VAL A 105 4.46 0.45 -6.37
C VAL A 105 5.78 0.55 -5.64
N LYS A 106 6.45 1.72 -5.64
CA LYS A 106 7.81 1.88 -5.12
C LYS A 106 7.90 2.95 -4.04
N ILE A 107 8.83 2.75 -3.11
CA ILE A 107 9.19 3.78 -2.13
C ILE A 107 9.85 4.95 -2.88
N GLY A 108 9.38 6.17 -2.58
CA GLY A 108 9.86 7.39 -3.24
C GLY A 108 9.12 7.74 -4.54
N ASP A 109 8.25 6.89 -5.06
CA ASP A 109 7.41 7.23 -6.20
C ASP A 109 6.50 8.41 -5.85
N LYS A 110 6.64 9.49 -6.58
CA LYS A 110 5.79 10.69 -6.47
C LYS A 110 4.82 10.73 -7.64
N VAL A 111 3.56 10.40 -7.38
CA VAL A 111 2.50 10.32 -8.39
C VAL A 111 1.58 11.52 -8.27
N MET A 112 1.39 12.26 -9.36
CA MET A 112 0.44 13.37 -9.41
C MET A 112 -0.97 12.81 -9.51
N ILE A 113 -1.84 13.21 -8.57
CA ILE A 113 -3.21 12.71 -8.48
C ILE A 113 -4.23 13.76 -8.89
N ALA A 114 -4.02 15.03 -8.52
CA ALA A 114 -4.87 16.13 -8.95
C ALA A 114 -4.01 17.31 -9.37
N LYS A 115 -4.35 17.87 -10.52
CA LYS A 115 -3.65 19.02 -11.10
C LYS A 115 -4.28 20.33 -10.66
N GLY A 116 -3.44 21.30 -10.35
CA GLY A 116 -3.88 22.66 -10.09
C GLY A 116 -4.37 23.38 -11.34
N GLY A 117 -5.25 24.35 -11.14
CA GLY A 117 -5.77 25.21 -12.21
C GLY A 117 -4.73 26.18 -12.75
N HIS A 118 -4.92 26.62 -13.98
CA HIS A 118 -4.05 27.61 -14.62
C HIS A 118 -4.41 29.03 -14.22
N GLY A 119 -3.40 29.85 -14.00
CA GLY A 119 -3.59 31.27 -13.77
C GLY A 119 -4.16 32.03 -14.99
N GLY A 120 -5.06 32.93 -14.72
CA GLY A 120 -5.72 33.76 -15.72
C GLY A 120 -4.77 34.79 -16.33
N LYS A 121 -5.01 35.17 -17.57
CA LYS A 121 -4.24 36.20 -18.27
C LYS A 121 -4.69 37.62 -17.82
N GLY A 122 -3.74 38.49 -17.47
CA GLY A 122 -4.00 39.87 -17.22
C GLY A 122 -4.12 40.74 -18.50
N ASN A 123 -4.53 41.97 -18.35
CA ASN A 123 -4.82 42.84 -19.51
C ASN A 123 -3.60 43.10 -20.40
N TYR A 124 -2.37 43.01 -19.88
CA TYR A 124 -1.15 43.10 -20.69
C TYR A 124 -1.13 42.10 -21.86
N HIS A 125 -1.64 40.89 -21.66
CA HIS A 125 -1.67 39.81 -22.65
C HIS A 125 -2.73 39.97 -23.76
N PHE A 126 -3.63 40.94 -23.62
CA PHE A 126 -4.67 41.25 -24.62
C PHE A 126 -4.32 42.50 -25.47
N ARG A 127 -3.13 43.08 -25.25
CA ARG A 127 -2.65 44.20 -26.04
C ARG A 127 -2.42 43.78 -27.49
N SER A 128 -2.91 44.58 -28.41
CA SER A 128 -2.73 44.41 -29.84
C SER A 128 -2.61 45.77 -30.54
N ALA A 129 -2.29 45.78 -31.84
CA ALA A 129 -2.21 47.03 -32.63
C ALA A 129 -3.55 47.76 -32.68
N VAL A 130 -4.66 47.01 -32.63
CA VAL A 130 -6.03 47.57 -32.66
C VAL A 130 -6.54 47.93 -31.27
N ASN A 131 -6.08 47.19 -30.23
CA ASN A 131 -6.47 47.42 -28.83
C ASN A 131 -5.24 47.68 -27.98
N THR A 132 -4.83 48.93 -27.84
CA THR A 132 -3.63 49.32 -27.10
C THR A 132 -3.85 49.43 -25.60
N SER A 133 -5.09 49.54 -25.14
CA SER A 133 -5.48 49.75 -23.74
C SER A 133 -6.59 48.77 -23.30
N PRO A 134 -6.38 47.46 -23.43
CA PRO A 134 -7.40 46.48 -23.07
C PRO A 134 -7.73 46.51 -21.58
N THR A 135 -9.00 46.36 -21.25
CA THR A 135 -9.52 46.16 -19.87
C THR A 135 -9.90 44.70 -19.61
N GLN A 136 -9.65 43.85 -20.59
CA GLN A 136 -9.97 42.41 -20.50
C GLN A 136 -8.97 41.67 -19.62
N PHE A 137 -9.46 40.69 -18.88
CA PHE A 137 -8.66 39.73 -18.16
C PHE A 137 -9.34 38.36 -18.22
N LYS A 138 -8.64 37.32 -17.82
CA LYS A 138 -9.22 35.98 -17.63
C LYS A 138 -9.14 35.59 -16.16
N GLU A 139 -10.20 34.92 -15.69
CA GLU A 139 -10.17 34.25 -14.42
C GLU A 139 -9.21 33.06 -14.50
N GLY A 140 -8.67 32.64 -13.37
CA GLY A 140 -7.97 31.38 -13.28
C GLY A 140 -8.96 30.19 -13.43
N THR A 141 -8.46 29.08 -13.89
CA THR A 141 -9.28 27.87 -13.97
C THR A 141 -9.33 27.16 -12.62
N PRO A 142 -10.41 26.43 -12.33
CA PRO A 142 -10.44 25.56 -11.14
C PRO A 142 -9.37 24.48 -11.25
N GLY A 143 -8.86 24.00 -10.10
CA GLY A 143 -8.11 22.76 -10.02
C GLY A 143 -9.01 21.54 -10.17
N GLU A 144 -8.40 20.40 -10.41
CA GLU A 144 -9.12 19.12 -10.43
C GLU A 144 -9.55 18.73 -9.02
N GLU A 145 -10.75 18.16 -8.90
CA GLU A 145 -11.29 17.68 -7.63
C GLU A 145 -11.73 16.22 -7.80
N PHE A 146 -11.30 15.37 -6.85
CA PHE A 146 -11.60 13.95 -6.88
C PHE A 146 -11.95 13.41 -5.49
N GLU A 147 -12.90 12.49 -5.48
CA GLU A 147 -13.14 11.59 -4.37
C GLU A 147 -12.37 10.30 -4.61
N LEU A 148 -11.50 9.95 -3.67
CA LEU A 148 -10.58 8.81 -3.78
C LEU A 148 -10.83 7.82 -2.67
N ARG A 149 -10.90 6.55 -3.02
CA ARG A 149 -10.81 5.44 -2.08
C ARG A 149 -9.41 4.88 -2.11
N LEU A 150 -8.73 4.94 -0.98
CA LEU A 150 -7.39 4.37 -0.79
C LEU A 150 -7.54 2.98 -0.19
N GLU A 151 -7.17 1.96 -0.94
CA GLU A 151 -7.17 0.57 -0.49
C GLU A 151 -5.73 0.08 -0.37
N LEU A 152 -5.27 -0.17 0.85
CA LEU A 152 -3.97 -0.76 1.08
C LEU A 152 -4.04 -2.25 0.74
N LYS A 153 -3.45 -2.64 -0.36
CA LYS A 153 -3.16 -4.04 -0.64
C LYS A 153 -2.05 -4.47 0.30
N MET A 154 -2.39 -5.14 1.39
CA MET A 154 -1.36 -5.81 2.17
C MET A 154 -0.67 -6.87 1.34
N ILE A 155 0.57 -6.59 1.00
CA ILE A 155 1.47 -7.54 0.38
C ILE A 155 2.36 -8.03 1.52
N ALA A 156 2.08 -9.23 2.03
CA ALA A 156 3.08 -9.97 2.74
C ALA A 156 3.97 -10.67 1.70
N ASP A 157 5.27 -10.52 1.81
CA ASP A 157 6.21 -11.22 0.93
C ASP A 157 6.13 -12.74 1.18
N VAL A 158 5.90 -13.13 2.44
CA VAL A 158 5.76 -14.52 2.87
C VAL A 158 4.52 -14.69 3.76
N GLY A 159 3.63 -15.57 3.35
CA GLY A 159 2.44 -15.95 4.12
C GLY A 159 2.67 -17.25 4.88
N PHE A 160 2.43 -17.27 6.19
CA PHE A 160 2.51 -18.45 7.04
C PHE A 160 1.14 -19.14 7.08
N ILE A 161 1.08 -20.38 6.65
CA ILE A 161 -0.14 -21.20 6.60
C ILE A 161 0.06 -22.51 7.35
N GLY A 162 -1.01 -23.06 7.87
CA GLY A 162 -0.97 -24.33 8.63
C GLY A 162 -2.10 -24.40 9.64
N LEU A 163 -2.34 -25.59 10.19
CA LEU A 163 -3.35 -25.80 11.22
C LEU A 163 -3.10 -24.97 12.49
N PRO A 164 -4.10 -24.77 13.34
CA PRO A 164 -3.89 -24.19 14.67
C PRO A 164 -2.77 -24.92 15.42
N ASN A 165 -2.01 -24.19 16.22
CA ASN A 165 -0.89 -24.72 17.01
C ASN A 165 0.27 -25.35 16.21
N ALA A 166 0.30 -25.18 14.89
CA ALA A 166 1.43 -25.64 14.06
C ALA A 166 2.71 -24.80 14.24
N GLY A 167 2.79 -23.90 15.20
CA GLY A 167 4.00 -23.12 15.51
C GLY A 167 4.24 -21.87 14.64
N LYS A 168 3.25 -21.42 13.88
CA LYS A 168 3.35 -20.24 13.00
C LYS A 168 3.72 -18.96 13.73
N SER A 169 2.89 -18.59 14.71
CA SER A 169 3.09 -17.35 15.49
C SER A 169 4.36 -17.40 16.33
N SER A 170 4.74 -18.59 16.84
CA SER A 170 5.98 -18.77 17.59
C SER A 170 7.21 -18.48 16.71
N LEU A 171 7.22 -19.03 15.49
CA LEU A 171 8.30 -18.78 14.55
C LEU A 171 8.32 -17.31 14.09
N LEU A 172 7.15 -16.72 13.83
CA LEU A 172 7.07 -15.31 13.46
C LEU A 172 7.70 -14.41 14.52
N ASN A 173 7.33 -14.63 15.79
CA ASN A 173 7.87 -13.86 16.93
C ASN A 173 9.39 -14.05 17.06
N GLU A 174 9.89 -15.27 16.86
CA GLU A 174 11.33 -15.59 16.96
C GLU A 174 12.13 -14.92 15.83
N LEU A 175 11.62 -14.90 14.61
CA LEU A 175 12.26 -14.26 13.47
C LEU A 175 12.23 -12.72 13.55
N THR A 176 11.22 -12.17 14.23
CA THR A 176 10.98 -10.72 14.25
C THR A 176 11.27 -10.05 15.59
N LYS A 177 12.00 -10.70 16.49
CA LYS A 177 12.33 -10.46 17.94
C LYS A 177 12.22 -9.03 18.51
N ALA A 178 12.01 -8.01 17.73
CA ALA A 178 11.92 -6.65 18.25
C ALA A 178 10.75 -5.81 17.67
N LYS A 179 10.03 -6.27 16.68
CA LYS A 179 9.12 -5.42 15.92
C LYS A 179 7.87 -6.12 15.33
N SER A 180 7.39 -7.22 15.92
CA SER A 180 6.08 -7.75 15.54
C SER A 180 5.01 -6.75 15.96
N LYS A 181 4.40 -6.09 14.99
CA LYS A 181 3.23 -5.24 15.22
C LYS A 181 1.99 -6.07 14.94
N VAL A 182 1.20 -6.32 15.98
CA VAL A 182 -0.16 -6.86 15.82
C VAL A 182 -0.98 -5.78 15.14
N ALA A 183 -1.52 -6.10 13.98
CA ALA A 183 -2.41 -5.18 13.26
C ALA A 183 -3.86 -5.62 13.50
N ASN A 184 -4.63 -4.77 14.19
CA ASN A 184 -6.05 -4.98 14.45
C ASN A 184 -6.86 -4.57 13.22
N TYR A 185 -7.48 -5.53 12.56
CA TYR A 185 -8.37 -5.28 11.43
C TYR A 185 -9.82 -5.24 11.89
N PRO A 186 -10.60 -4.21 11.51
CA PRO A 186 -11.99 -4.04 11.97
C PRO A 186 -12.95 -5.15 11.53
N PHE A 187 -12.51 -6.03 10.62
CA PHE A 187 -13.34 -7.06 9.99
C PHE A 187 -12.87 -8.49 10.30
N THR A 188 -11.86 -8.65 11.15
CA THR A 188 -11.37 -9.97 11.58
C THR A 188 -11.62 -10.15 13.07
N THR A 189 -12.27 -11.24 13.44
CA THR A 189 -12.36 -11.69 14.84
C THR A 189 -11.03 -12.29 15.34
N LEU A 190 -10.08 -12.55 14.42
CA LEU A 190 -8.75 -13.04 14.67
C LEU A 190 -7.75 -12.13 13.96
N GLU A 191 -6.89 -11.47 14.72
CA GLU A 191 -5.89 -10.52 14.24
C GLU A 191 -4.75 -11.25 13.54
N PRO A 192 -4.41 -10.92 12.26
CA PRO A 192 -3.21 -11.45 11.66
C PRO A 192 -1.99 -10.84 12.33
N ASN A 193 -1.07 -11.68 12.75
CA ASN A 193 0.22 -11.21 13.24
C ASN A 193 1.13 -10.89 12.06
N LEU A 194 1.56 -9.66 11.96
CA LEU A 194 2.55 -9.24 10.98
C LEU A 194 3.90 -9.07 11.65
N GLY A 195 4.92 -9.51 10.96
CA GLY A 195 6.30 -9.27 11.37
C GLY A 195 7.14 -8.75 10.22
N ALA A 196 8.09 -7.89 10.51
CA ALA A 196 9.09 -7.46 9.55
C ALA A 196 10.39 -8.25 9.78
N TYR A 197 10.91 -8.85 8.72
CA TYR A 197 12.24 -9.43 8.68
C TYR A 197 13.05 -8.67 7.63
N TYR A 198 13.90 -7.74 8.08
CA TYR A 198 14.53 -6.73 7.22
C TYR A 198 13.48 -6.02 6.36
N GLU A 199 13.56 -6.16 5.03
CA GLU A 199 12.61 -5.56 4.07
C GLU A 199 11.44 -6.48 3.70
N LEU A 200 11.38 -7.69 4.26
CA LEU A 200 10.31 -8.64 4.03
C LEU A 200 9.21 -8.47 5.06
N ILE A 201 7.97 -8.47 4.60
CA ILE A 201 6.79 -8.53 5.44
C ILE A 201 6.35 -9.99 5.52
N LEU A 202 6.33 -10.53 6.75
CA LEU A 202 5.85 -11.86 7.07
C LEU A 202 4.45 -11.74 7.67
N ALA A 203 3.51 -12.57 7.22
CA ALA A 203 2.15 -12.60 7.75
C ALA A 203 1.81 -13.99 8.29
N ASP A 204 1.50 -14.08 9.58
CA ASP A 204 0.83 -15.26 10.14
C ASP A 204 -0.64 -15.19 9.75
N ILE A 205 -1.09 -16.17 9.00
CA ILE A 205 -2.46 -16.30 8.50
C ILE A 205 -3.24 -17.19 9.47
N PRO A 206 -3.92 -16.61 10.50
CA PRO A 206 -4.71 -17.38 11.43
C PRO A 206 -5.95 -17.95 10.74
N GLY A 207 -6.38 -19.14 11.15
CA GLY A 207 -7.74 -19.62 10.90
C GLY A 207 -8.04 -20.22 9.53
N LEU A 208 -7.06 -20.81 8.85
CA LEU A 208 -7.37 -21.86 7.88
C LEU A 208 -7.85 -23.10 8.65
N ILE A 209 -9.10 -23.07 9.11
CA ILE A 209 -9.78 -24.16 9.82
C ILE A 209 -10.84 -24.71 8.87
N GLU A 210 -11.21 -25.98 9.00
CA GLU A 210 -12.33 -26.58 8.28
C GLU A 210 -13.58 -25.68 8.30
N GLY A 211 -14.02 -25.22 7.12
CA GLY A 211 -15.19 -24.36 6.94
C GLY A 211 -14.91 -22.86 6.70
N ALA A 212 -13.67 -22.43 6.63
CA ALA A 212 -13.34 -21.02 6.33
C ALA A 212 -13.90 -20.55 4.97
N ALA A 213 -13.92 -21.45 3.96
CA ALA A 213 -14.50 -21.17 2.65
C ALA A 213 -16.04 -21.16 2.63
N ALA A 214 -16.71 -21.62 3.70
CA ALA A 214 -18.17 -21.65 3.83
C ALA A 214 -18.76 -20.46 4.60
N GLY A 215 -17.98 -19.40 4.81
CA GLY A 215 -18.43 -18.17 5.49
C GLY A 215 -18.42 -18.23 7.03
N LYS A 216 -18.01 -19.35 7.62
CA LYS A 216 -17.89 -19.54 9.09
C LYS A 216 -16.47 -19.30 9.61
N GLY A 217 -15.52 -18.93 8.76
CA GLY A 217 -14.14 -18.61 9.09
C GLY A 217 -13.76 -17.19 8.71
N LEU A 218 -12.47 -16.90 8.72
CA LEU A 218 -11.91 -15.60 8.35
C LEU A 218 -12.47 -15.11 7.03
N GLY A 219 -13.05 -13.92 7.04
CA GLY A 219 -13.81 -13.38 5.93
C GLY A 219 -13.02 -13.34 4.61
N ILE A 220 -13.76 -13.41 3.51
CA ILE A 220 -13.28 -13.35 2.12
C ILE A 220 -12.27 -12.20 1.90
N LYS A 221 -12.38 -11.10 2.65
CA LYS A 221 -11.46 -9.97 2.60
C LYS A 221 -10.02 -10.33 3.02
N PHE A 222 -9.86 -11.17 4.06
CA PHE A 222 -8.53 -11.57 4.52
C PHE A 222 -7.83 -12.51 3.53
N LEU A 223 -8.57 -13.42 2.91
CA LEU A 223 -8.02 -14.34 1.92
C LEU A 223 -7.56 -13.61 0.63
N ARG A 224 -8.14 -12.44 0.30
CA ARG A 224 -7.60 -11.57 -0.75
C ARG A 224 -6.17 -11.10 -0.44
N HIS A 225 -5.84 -10.87 0.82
CA HIS A 225 -4.50 -10.45 1.23
C HIS A 225 -3.49 -11.60 1.07
N VAL A 226 -3.93 -12.85 1.32
CA VAL A 226 -3.12 -14.05 1.06
C VAL A 226 -2.86 -14.27 -0.42
N GLU A 227 -3.81 -13.95 -1.28
CA GLU A 227 -3.62 -14.04 -2.74
C GLU A 227 -2.41 -13.20 -3.22
N ARG A 228 -2.03 -12.19 -2.48
CA ARG A 228 -0.96 -11.26 -2.82
C ARG A 228 0.38 -11.58 -2.17
N THR A 229 0.47 -12.66 -1.36
CA THR A 229 1.78 -13.15 -0.90
C THR A 229 2.53 -13.77 -2.08
N LYS A 230 3.84 -13.52 -2.16
CA LYS A 230 4.67 -14.11 -3.23
C LYS A 230 5.01 -15.56 -2.93
N THR A 231 5.25 -15.88 -1.67
CA THR A 231 5.72 -17.20 -1.20
C THR A 231 4.88 -17.66 -0.02
N LEU A 232 4.62 -18.93 0.07
CA LEU A 232 3.92 -19.55 1.20
C LEU A 232 4.90 -20.40 2.03
N PHE A 233 4.86 -20.22 3.35
CA PHE A 233 5.49 -21.10 4.33
C PHE A 233 4.41 -21.94 4.97
N HIS A 234 4.37 -23.23 4.62
CA HIS A 234 3.38 -24.17 5.11
C HIS A 234 3.93 -24.97 6.29
N PHE A 235 3.27 -24.84 7.43
CA PHE A 235 3.68 -25.44 8.70
C PHE A 235 2.84 -26.67 8.99
N VAL A 236 3.51 -27.80 9.22
CA VAL A 236 2.93 -29.04 9.67
C VAL A 236 3.60 -29.44 10.98
N SER A 237 2.83 -29.72 12.04
CA SER A 237 3.41 -30.10 13.33
C SER A 237 3.97 -31.54 13.29
N ALA A 238 5.15 -31.72 13.87
CA ALA A 238 5.71 -33.08 14.09
C ALA A 238 4.94 -33.88 15.15
N GLU A 239 4.12 -33.22 15.96
CA GLU A 239 3.22 -33.90 16.91
C GLU A 239 2.02 -34.58 16.22
N SER A 240 1.73 -34.17 14.95
CA SER A 240 0.60 -34.75 14.23
C SER A 240 0.78 -36.25 13.98
N GLU A 241 -0.26 -37.04 14.21
CA GLU A 241 -0.31 -38.45 13.85
C GLU A 241 -0.37 -38.68 12.33
N SER A 242 -0.93 -37.70 11.60
CA SER A 242 -1.15 -37.79 10.16
C SER A 242 -0.70 -36.49 9.42
N PRO A 243 0.60 -36.19 9.37
CA PRO A 243 1.11 -34.94 8.81
C PRO A 243 0.76 -34.73 7.32
N VAL A 244 0.61 -35.83 6.58
CA VAL A 244 0.17 -35.75 5.16
C VAL A 244 -1.30 -35.37 5.05
N LYS A 245 -2.16 -35.78 5.96
CA LYS A 245 -3.58 -35.40 6.01
C LYS A 245 -3.69 -33.93 6.32
N ASP A 246 -2.97 -33.43 7.32
CA ASP A 246 -2.96 -32.02 7.72
C ASP A 246 -2.52 -31.12 6.58
N TYR A 247 -1.44 -31.48 5.91
CA TYR A 247 -0.99 -30.78 4.71
C TYR A 247 -2.09 -30.71 3.63
N ARG A 248 -2.74 -31.85 3.35
CA ARG A 248 -3.78 -31.93 2.32
C ARG A 248 -5.04 -31.11 2.67
N VAL A 249 -5.41 -31.06 3.95
CA VAL A 249 -6.56 -30.25 4.42
C VAL A 249 -6.33 -28.79 4.08
N ILE A 250 -5.19 -28.23 4.44
CA ILE A 250 -4.87 -26.82 4.15
C ILE A 250 -4.82 -26.56 2.64
N ARG A 251 -4.18 -27.46 1.86
CA ARG A 251 -4.13 -27.32 0.39
C ARG A 251 -5.51 -27.35 -0.25
N LYS A 252 -6.42 -28.18 0.27
CA LYS A 252 -7.82 -28.27 -0.20
C LYS A 252 -8.58 -26.99 0.09
N GLU A 253 -8.36 -26.37 1.25
CA GLU A 253 -8.99 -25.10 1.60
C GLU A 253 -8.48 -23.94 0.74
N LEU A 254 -7.16 -23.83 0.57
CA LEU A 254 -6.57 -22.85 -0.34
C LEU A 254 -7.13 -22.99 -1.77
N LYS A 255 -7.28 -24.23 -2.27
CA LYS A 255 -7.85 -24.50 -3.59
C LYS A 255 -9.31 -24.07 -3.70
N LYS A 256 -10.11 -24.31 -2.66
CA LYS A 256 -11.52 -23.89 -2.63
C LYS A 256 -11.66 -22.38 -2.69
N TYR A 257 -10.73 -21.67 -2.07
CA TYR A 257 -10.76 -20.23 -2.03
C TYR A 257 -10.26 -19.60 -3.35
N SER A 258 -9.04 -19.94 -3.75
CA SER A 258 -8.45 -19.47 -5.01
C SER A 258 -7.47 -20.50 -5.57
N PRO A 259 -7.70 -20.99 -6.80
CA PRO A 259 -6.75 -21.85 -7.50
C PRO A 259 -5.36 -21.20 -7.70
N ALA A 260 -5.26 -19.87 -7.66
CA ALA A 260 -4.00 -19.17 -7.79
C ALA A 260 -3.06 -19.42 -6.59
N LEU A 261 -3.62 -19.62 -5.39
CA LEU A 261 -2.83 -19.86 -4.17
C LEU A 261 -2.05 -21.16 -4.20
N ILE A 262 -2.60 -22.20 -4.79
CA ILE A 262 -1.91 -23.51 -4.88
C ILE A 262 -0.79 -23.54 -5.94
N LYS A 263 -0.74 -22.55 -6.82
CA LYS A 263 0.33 -22.39 -7.83
C LYS A 263 1.52 -21.59 -7.30
N LYS A 264 1.40 -20.98 -6.11
CA LYS A 264 2.48 -20.21 -5.50
C LYS A 264 3.64 -21.10 -5.08
N PHE A 265 4.81 -20.46 -5.03
CA PHE A 265 5.99 -21.12 -4.50
C PHE A 265 5.80 -21.41 -3.01
N GLU A 266 6.03 -22.65 -2.61
CA GLU A 266 5.75 -23.14 -1.25
C GLU A 266 6.96 -23.83 -0.65
N TYR A 267 7.30 -23.44 0.59
CA TYR A 267 8.21 -24.19 1.45
C TYR A 267 7.40 -24.90 2.52
N VAL A 268 7.67 -26.20 2.75
CA VAL A 268 6.99 -26.98 3.78
C VAL A 268 7.92 -27.20 4.95
N PHE A 269 7.49 -26.78 6.13
CA PHE A 269 8.22 -26.93 7.37
C PHE A 269 7.53 -27.94 8.29
N LEU A 270 8.29 -28.94 8.74
CA LEU A 270 7.85 -29.86 9.80
C LEU A 270 8.32 -29.27 11.14
N THR A 271 7.41 -28.60 11.83
CA THR A 271 7.68 -27.83 13.06
C THR A 271 7.68 -28.72 14.30
N LYS A 272 8.20 -28.18 15.41
CA LYS A 272 8.31 -28.90 16.69
C LYS A 272 9.08 -30.20 16.55
N SER A 273 10.13 -30.17 15.73
CA SER A 273 10.96 -31.37 15.48
C SER A 273 11.69 -31.89 16.73
N ASP A 274 11.83 -31.03 17.74
CA ASP A 274 12.37 -31.34 19.07
C ASP A 274 11.48 -32.24 19.90
N LEU A 275 10.17 -32.24 19.66
CA LEU A 275 9.20 -33.06 20.39
C LEU A 275 9.02 -34.48 19.80
N ALA A 276 9.54 -34.72 18.60
CA ALA A 276 9.47 -36.02 17.95
C ALA A 276 10.77 -36.80 18.10
N GLY A 277 10.65 -38.06 18.44
CA GLY A 277 11.84 -38.96 18.49
C GLY A 277 12.51 -39.08 17.11
N PRO A 278 13.85 -39.33 17.04
CA PRO A 278 14.59 -39.33 15.78
C PRO A 278 14.03 -40.28 14.71
N ASN A 279 13.54 -41.44 15.12
CA ASN A 279 12.96 -42.43 14.20
C ASN A 279 11.58 -42.00 13.68
N ASP A 280 10.74 -41.42 14.54
CA ASP A 280 9.42 -40.91 14.17
C ASP A 280 9.56 -39.70 13.25
N LEU A 281 10.48 -38.80 13.55
CA LEU A 281 10.78 -37.64 12.71
C LEU A 281 11.21 -38.08 11.30
N LYS A 282 12.15 -39.05 11.17
CA LYS A 282 12.56 -39.61 9.88
C LYS A 282 11.38 -40.21 9.11
N LYS A 283 10.49 -40.91 9.81
CA LYS A 283 9.30 -41.53 9.22
C LYS A 283 8.32 -40.50 8.68
N LYS A 284 8.02 -39.43 9.44
CA LYS A 284 7.13 -38.34 9.05
C LYS A 284 7.69 -37.55 7.88
N ILE A 285 9.01 -37.27 7.89
CA ILE A 285 9.69 -36.65 6.76
C ILE A 285 9.58 -37.50 5.49
N ALA A 286 9.79 -38.83 5.61
CA ALA A 286 9.68 -39.75 4.48
C ALA A 286 8.24 -39.80 3.92
N MET A 287 7.24 -39.79 4.79
CA MET A 287 5.82 -39.73 4.39
C MET A 287 5.49 -38.46 3.62
N LEU A 288 5.93 -37.30 4.11
CA LEU A 288 5.72 -36.02 3.45
C LEU A 288 6.51 -35.90 2.13
N LYS A 289 7.75 -36.41 2.09
CA LYS A 289 8.57 -36.41 0.86
C LYS A 289 7.96 -37.21 -0.30
N LYS A 290 7.15 -38.22 -0.02
CA LYS A 290 6.39 -38.96 -1.05
C LYS A 290 5.34 -38.07 -1.74
N THR A 291 4.90 -37.01 -1.07
CA THR A 291 3.85 -36.10 -1.55
C THR A 291 4.42 -34.75 -2.00
N LEU A 292 5.62 -34.39 -1.53
CA LEU A 292 6.24 -33.08 -1.65
C LEU A 292 7.71 -33.18 -2.05
N VAL A 293 8.19 -32.18 -2.78
CA VAL A 293 9.58 -32.15 -3.29
C VAL A 293 10.58 -31.89 -2.17
N LYS A 294 10.26 -31.05 -1.17
CA LYS A 294 11.18 -30.67 -0.10
C LYS A 294 10.45 -30.37 1.19
N VAL A 295 10.84 -31.05 2.27
CA VAL A 295 10.35 -30.82 3.64
C VAL A 295 11.54 -30.50 4.52
N ILE A 296 11.41 -29.44 5.33
CA ILE A 296 12.46 -28.93 6.21
C ILE A 296 12.01 -29.10 7.65
N PRO A 297 12.64 -29.96 8.46
CA PRO A 297 12.37 -30.04 9.89
C PRO A 297 12.93 -28.81 10.58
N ILE A 298 12.13 -28.22 11.47
CA ILE A 298 12.52 -27.03 12.25
C ILE A 298 12.01 -27.12 13.68
N SER A 299 12.78 -26.55 14.59
CA SER A 299 12.36 -26.20 15.95
C SER A 299 12.71 -24.74 16.25
N VAL A 300 11.84 -24.05 16.95
CA VAL A 300 12.11 -22.69 17.44
C VAL A 300 13.15 -22.65 18.54
N TYR A 301 13.44 -23.79 19.16
CA TYR A 301 14.46 -23.95 20.21
C TYR A 301 15.81 -24.40 19.65
N ASP A 302 15.92 -24.69 18.37
CA ASP A 302 17.14 -25.10 17.70
C ASP A 302 17.67 -23.99 16.79
N TRP A 303 18.84 -23.47 17.11
CA TRP A 303 19.48 -22.39 16.38
C TRP A 303 19.75 -22.73 14.91
N ASP A 304 20.24 -23.95 14.63
CA ASP A 304 20.56 -24.39 13.27
C ASP A 304 19.30 -24.46 12.39
N SER A 305 18.17 -24.78 12.99
CA SER A 305 16.87 -24.78 12.31
C SER A 305 16.45 -23.36 11.94
N LEU A 306 16.62 -22.41 12.86
CA LEU A 306 16.28 -21.00 12.62
C LEU A 306 17.19 -20.38 11.55
N GLU A 307 18.47 -20.69 11.54
CA GLU A 307 19.40 -20.20 10.51
C GLU A 307 18.99 -20.71 9.11
N LYS A 308 18.56 -21.95 8.96
CA LYS A 308 18.03 -22.46 7.69
C LYS A 308 16.82 -21.67 7.19
N VAL A 309 15.93 -21.27 8.11
CA VAL A 309 14.77 -20.43 7.75
C VAL A 309 15.22 -19.05 7.33
N LYS A 310 16.15 -18.45 8.06
CA LYS A 310 16.73 -17.14 7.71
C LYS A 310 17.44 -17.16 6.37
N GLU A 311 18.21 -18.20 6.05
CA GLU A 311 18.82 -18.37 4.73
C GLU A 311 17.78 -18.39 3.60
N ILE A 312 16.63 -19.02 3.82
CA ILE A 312 15.53 -19.03 2.86
C ILE A 312 14.95 -17.65 2.71
N LEU A 313 14.71 -16.94 3.81
CA LEU A 313 14.21 -15.55 3.79
C LEU A 313 15.19 -14.62 3.08
N ASN A 314 16.50 -14.73 3.35
CA ASN A 314 17.54 -13.94 2.68
C ASN A 314 17.56 -14.21 1.15
N LYS A 315 17.34 -15.46 0.72
CA LYS A 315 17.22 -15.80 -0.70
C LYS A 315 15.94 -15.21 -1.33
N ILE A 316 14.85 -15.11 -0.58
CA ILE A 316 13.62 -14.44 -1.04
C ILE A 316 13.84 -12.94 -1.16
N GLN A 317 14.52 -12.33 -0.18
CA GLN A 317 14.88 -10.91 -0.18
C GLN A 317 15.78 -10.56 -1.38
N ALA A 318 16.77 -11.36 -1.68
CA ALA A 318 17.67 -11.13 -2.81
C ALA A 318 16.99 -11.21 -4.19
N LYS A 319 15.77 -11.76 -4.27
CA LYS A 319 14.96 -11.85 -5.50
C LYS A 319 13.88 -10.76 -5.59
N LYS A 320 13.77 -9.92 -4.57
CA LYS A 320 12.82 -8.81 -4.50
C LYS A 320 13.32 -7.60 -5.27
#